data_46a8d83da0207b0a5325617f9c40c399
#
_entry.id   46a8d83da0207b0a5325617f9c40c399
#
_cell.length_a   1.000
_cell.length_b   1.000
_cell.length_c   1.000
_cell.angle_alpha   90.00
_cell.angle_beta   90.00
_cell.angle_gamma   90.00
#
_symmetry.space_group_name_H-M   'P 1'
#
loop_
_entity.id
_entity.type
_entity.pdbx_description
1 polymer ?
#
loop_
_entity_poly.entity_id
_entity_poly.type
_entity_poly.pdbx_seq_one_letter_code
_entity_poly.pdbx_strand_id
1 'polypeptide(L)'
;VSGQVQFLDSEFAELTVAAALEQNPFTLSVAQAGMNSISGSVSPKSKTRTYYCGYALKSDFDKYASTEEFIGSVRRKLSASALIAGVSFEEYLAAQLVQGDHPFEFTGLKPETDYVVYAVGWYAPGDLLTTVLVSAPATTLPDASGEVTVTFENVASDGFDVVCTPDAAIEKYYVHVTKTSSLAMEVLMAGGLEAFKKEVMPAKGEYTGPQTIRKTGLAAGTSYSVCVLGISKSGSDFWIEKTQKTDKAE
;
A
#
# COMPACT_ATOMS: atom_id res chain seq x y z
N VAL A 1 78.56 -1.08 -11.66
CA VAL A 1 77.60 -0.09 -11.09
C VAL A 1 76.23 -0.69 -11.18
N SER A 2 75.76 -1.31 -10.06
CA SER A 2 74.41 -1.88 -9.96
C SER A 2 73.46 -0.76 -9.51
N GLY A 3 72.61 -0.30 -10.43
CA GLY A 3 71.52 0.57 -10.09
C GLY A 3 70.36 -0.26 -9.53
N GLN A 4 70.12 -0.17 -8.21
CA GLN A 4 68.91 -0.63 -7.59
C GLN A 4 67.79 0.35 -7.97
N VAL A 5 66.78 -0.12 -8.66
CA VAL A 5 65.49 0.59 -8.81
C VAL A 5 64.72 0.30 -7.51
N GLN A 6 64.70 1.26 -6.60
CA GLN A 6 63.76 1.25 -5.49
C GLN A 6 62.38 1.66 -6.05
N PHE A 7 61.47 0.74 -6.16
CA PHE A 7 60.04 1.03 -6.28
C PHE A 7 59.59 1.55 -4.90
N LEU A 8 59.24 2.84 -4.84
CA LEU A 8 58.61 3.36 -3.66
C LEU A 8 57.18 2.78 -3.55
N ASP A 9 57.02 1.92 -2.57
CA ASP A 9 55.69 1.35 -2.19
C ASP A 9 54.68 2.40 -1.77
N SER A 10 55.08 3.69 -1.68
CA SER A 10 54.21 4.79 -1.31
C SER A 10 53.33 5.34 -2.45
N GLU A 11 53.65 5.07 -3.71
CA GLU A 11 52.84 5.56 -4.84
C GLU A 11 51.60 4.68 -5.15
N PHE A 12 51.58 3.46 -4.67
CA PHE A 12 50.39 2.59 -4.82
C PHE A 12 49.35 2.76 -3.72
N ALA A 13 49.67 3.40 -2.62
CA ALA A 13 48.76 3.64 -1.50
C ALA A 13 47.84 4.86 -1.71
N GLU A 14 48.18 5.77 -2.62
CA GLU A 14 47.40 7.00 -2.86
C GLU A 14 46.35 6.88 -3.98
N LEU A 15 46.29 5.78 -4.70
CA LEU A 15 45.29 5.55 -5.79
C LEU A 15 43.97 4.99 -5.33
N THR A 16 43.78 4.80 -4.04
CA THR A 16 42.47 4.54 -3.43
C THR A 16 41.92 5.78 -2.72
N VAL A 17 41.91 6.91 -3.38
CA VAL A 17 40.96 7.97 -3.01
C VAL A 17 39.61 7.42 -3.39
N ALA A 18 38.90 6.85 -2.43
CA ALA A 18 37.48 6.57 -2.60
C ALA A 18 36.82 7.87 -3.09
N ALA A 19 36.41 7.91 -4.35
CA ALA A 19 35.75 9.08 -4.90
C ALA A 19 34.64 9.47 -3.92
N ALA A 20 34.71 10.70 -3.37
CA ALA A 20 33.75 11.13 -2.38
C ALA A 20 32.36 10.95 -2.96
N LEU A 21 31.49 10.23 -2.23
CA LEU A 21 30.14 9.96 -2.68
C LEU A 21 29.41 11.28 -2.93
N GLU A 22 28.67 11.35 -4.04
CA GLU A 22 27.91 12.56 -4.39
C GLU A 22 26.92 12.91 -3.28
N GLN A 23 26.95 14.15 -2.81
CA GLN A 23 26.05 14.69 -1.80
C GLN A 23 24.75 15.19 -2.45
N ASN A 24 23.59 14.92 -1.82
CA ASN A 24 22.27 15.30 -2.33
C ASN A 24 22.02 14.86 -3.80
N PRO A 25 22.23 13.58 -4.12
CA PRO A 25 22.16 13.08 -5.50
C PRO A 25 20.72 12.97 -6.02
N PHE A 26 19.73 12.97 -5.13
CA PHE A 26 18.33 12.73 -5.45
C PHE A 26 17.42 13.80 -4.84
N THR A 27 16.33 14.12 -5.55
CA THR A 27 15.11 14.67 -4.97
C THR A 27 14.15 13.51 -4.77
N LEU A 28 13.89 13.16 -3.50
CA LEU A 28 12.97 12.10 -3.11
C LEU A 28 11.69 12.76 -2.57
N SER A 29 10.56 12.49 -3.20
CA SER A 29 9.27 13.04 -2.84
C SER A 29 8.29 11.92 -2.52
N VAL A 30 7.74 11.93 -1.31
CA VAL A 30 6.58 11.11 -0.93
C VAL A 30 5.34 11.93 -1.25
N ALA A 31 4.56 11.49 -2.24
CA ALA A 31 3.40 12.23 -2.73
C ALA A 31 2.12 11.86 -1.96
N GLN A 32 1.94 10.58 -1.64
CA GLN A 32 0.76 10.07 -0.96
C GLN A 32 1.10 8.87 -0.08
N ALA A 33 0.50 8.83 1.10
CA ALA A 33 0.43 7.64 1.93
C ALA A 33 -1.03 7.16 2.00
N GLY A 34 -1.26 5.90 1.65
CA GLY A 34 -2.51 5.18 1.88
C GLY A 34 -2.45 4.40 3.19
N MET A 35 -3.46 3.60 3.46
CA MET A 35 -3.47 2.68 4.61
C MET A 35 -2.39 1.59 4.48
N ASN A 36 -2.26 1.01 3.28
CA ASN A 36 -1.35 -0.12 3.00
C ASN A 36 -0.33 0.23 1.91
N SER A 37 -0.19 1.50 1.53
CA SER A 37 0.68 1.92 0.44
C SER A 37 1.34 3.26 0.70
N ILE A 38 2.50 3.46 0.06
CA ILE A 38 3.20 4.73 -0.01
C ILE A 38 3.62 4.92 -1.46
N SER A 39 3.27 6.06 -2.05
CA SER A 39 3.66 6.42 -3.41
C SER A 39 4.43 7.74 -3.46
N GLY A 40 5.21 7.89 -4.51
CA GLY A 40 6.03 9.08 -4.70
C GLY A 40 6.91 8.99 -5.93
N SER A 41 7.98 9.76 -5.93
CA SER A 41 8.94 9.75 -7.02
C SER A 41 10.36 10.03 -6.54
N VAL A 42 11.32 9.50 -7.29
CA VAL A 42 12.75 9.81 -7.16
C VAL A 42 13.20 10.51 -8.44
N SER A 43 13.83 11.67 -8.30
CA SER A 43 14.43 12.41 -9.39
C SER A 43 15.94 12.56 -9.14
N PRO A 44 16.80 11.79 -9.83
CA PRO A 44 18.24 11.90 -9.69
C PRO A 44 18.76 13.13 -10.44
N LYS A 45 19.82 13.77 -9.92
CA LYS A 45 20.56 14.82 -10.62
C LYS A 45 21.18 14.27 -11.91
N SER A 46 21.82 13.10 -11.83
CA SER A 46 22.34 12.39 -13.01
C SER A 46 21.29 11.42 -13.54
N LYS A 47 20.75 11.72 -14.73
CA LYS A 47 19.74 10.88 -15.38
C LYS A 47 20.28 9.57 -15.94
N THR A 48 21.58 9.43 -16.03
CA THR A 48 22.26 8.24 -16.60
C THR A 48 22.78 7.29 -15.52
N ARG A 49 22.80 7.71 -14.25
CA ARG A 49 23.25 6.88 -13.13
C ARG A 49 22.15 5.94 -12.68
N THR A 50 22.52 4.69 -12.42
CA THR A 50 21.62 3.71 -11.80
C THR A 50 21.54 3.92 -10.29
N TYR A 51 20.40 3.60 -9.71
CA TYR A 51 20.17 3.67 -8.27
C TYR A 51 19.13 2.66 -7.82
N TYR A 52 19.18 2.32 -6.53
CA TYR A 52 18.18 1.52 -5.86
C TYR A 52 17.21 2.43 -5.12
N CYS A 53 15.91 2.18 -5.24
CA CYS A 53 14.87 2.81 -4.46
C CYS A 53 14.13 1.74 -3.65
N GLY A 54 13.96 1.98 -2.35
CA GLY A 54 13.32 1.02 -1.47
C GLY A 54 12.69 1.68 -0.25
N TYR A 55 12.13 0.84 0.61
CA TYR A 55 11.57 1.27 1.89
C TYR A 55 12.00 0.34 3.03
N ALA A 56 11.89 0.84 4.25
CA ALA A 56 12.08 0.07 5.48
C ALA A 56 11.13 0.58 6.56
N LEU A 57 10.82 -0.26 7.56
CA LEU A 57 10.24 0.23 8.79
C LEU A 57 11.19 1.26 9.42
N LYS A 58 10.63 2.39 9.87
CA LYS A 58 11.46 3.41 10.56
C LYS A 58 12.16 2.83 11.78
N SER A 59 11.47 1.98 12.54
CA SER A 59 12.04 1.28 13.68
C SER A 59 13.21 0.35 13.33
N ASP A 60 13.24 -0.19 12.10
CA ASP A 60 14.37 -1.00 11.63
C ASP A 60 15.50 -0.13 11.10
N PHE A 61 15.18 0.96 10.42
CA PHE A 61 16.18 1.93 9.95
C PHE A 61 16.96 2.57 11.10
N ASP A 62 16.25 2.97 12.16
CA ASP A 62 16.83 3.64 13.33
C ASP A 62 17.71 2.72 14.22
N LYS A 63 17.74 1.40 13.97
CA LYS A 63 18.63 0.46 14.68
C LYS A 63 20.09 0.59 14.25
N TYR A 64 20.35 1.16 13.08
CA TYR A 64 21.68 1.27 12.53
C TYR A 64 22.34 2.58 12.93
N ALA A 65 23.60 2.51 13.34
CA ALA A 65 24.35 3.68 13.77
C ALA A 65 24.74 4.62 12.59
N SER A 66 24.74 4.07 11.37
CA SER A 66 25.06 4.82 10.16
C SER A 66 24.27 4.35 8.94
N THR A 67 24.23 5.18 7.90
CA THR A 67 23.60 4.83 6.61
C THR A 67 24.36 3.68 5.92
N GLU A 68 25.67 3.58 6.11
CA GLU A 68 26.51 2.50 5.58
C GLU A 68 26.13 1.15 6.18
N GLU A 69 25.93 1.10 7.50
CA GLU A 69 25.45 -0.11 8.19
C GLU A 69 24.06 -0.53 7.71
N PHE A 70 23.15 0.43 7.54
CA PHE A 70 21.83 0.18 6.98
C PHE A 70 21.93 -0.38 5.56
N ILE A 71 22.72 0.24 4.66
CA ILE A 71 22.93 -0.26 3.30
C ILE A 71 23.55 -1.66 3.32
N GLY A 72 24.48 -1.92 4.25
CA GLY A 72 25.00 -3.28 4.47
C GLY A 72 23.91 -4.30 4.79
N SER A 73 22.87 -3.90 5.52
CA SER A 73 21.70 -4.77 5.78
C SER A 73 20.83 -4.99 4.54
N VAL A 74 20.62 -3.94 3.74
CA VAL A 74 19.91 -4.03 2.45
C VAL A 74 20.65 -4.97 1.51
N ARG A 75 21.97 -4.82 1.39
CA ARG A 75 22.84 -5.70 0.59
C ARG A 75 22.68 -7.17 0.98
N ARG A 76 22.68 -7.49 2.29
CA ARG A 76 22.46 -8.86 2.78
C ARG A 76 21.08 -9.41 2.38
N LYS A 77 20.03 -8.59 2.47
CA LYS A 77 18.67 -9.01 2.05
C LYS A 77 18.61 -9.29 0.54
N LEU A 78 19.19 -8.41 -0.29
CA LEU A 78 19.24 -8.61 -1.74
C LEU A 78 20.08 -9.83 -2.11
N SER A 79 21.21 -10.08 -1.42
CA SER A 79 22.05 -11.26 -1.61
C SER A 79 21.30 -12.56 -1.27
N ALA A 80 20.52 -12.56 -0.19
CA ALA A 80 19.68 -13.71 0.15
C ALA A 80 18.60 -13.96 -0.91
N SER A 81 18.00 -12.89 -1.45
CA SER A 81 17.02 -12.99 -2.52
C SER A 81 17.64 -13.49 -3.84
N ALA A 82 18.84 -13.05 -4.16
CA ALA A 82 19.60 -13.55 -5.32
C ALA A 82 19.87 -15.07 -5.22
N LEU A 83 20.28 -15.52 -4.03
CA LEU A 83 20.50 -16.94 -3.75
C LEU A 83 19.21 -17.77 -3.95
N ILE A 84 18.07 -17.27 -3.45
CA ILE A 84 16.77 -17.93 -3.63
C ILE A 84 16.37 -17.96 -5.11
N ALA A 85 16.67 -16.88 -5.86
CA ALA A 85 16.40 -16.79 -7.30
C ALA A 85 17.36 -17.63 -8.15
N GLY A 86 18.46 -18.15 -7.58
CA GLY A 86 19.46 -18.95 -8.30
C GLY A 86 20.32 -18.14 -9.26
N VAL A 87 20.48 -16.83 -9.04
CA VAL A 87 21.31 -15.94 -9.87
C VAL A 87 22.42 -15.28 -9.05
N SER A 88 23.40 -14.68 -9.73
CA SER A 88 24.44 -13.91 -9.04
C SER A 88 23.86 -12.65 -8.36
N PHE A 89 24.55 -12.16 -7.32
CA PHE A 89 24.14 -10.90 -6.66
C PHE A 89 24.14 -9.73 -7.65
N GLU A 90 25.17 -9.65 -8.50
CA GLU A 90 25.29 -8.60 -9.51
C GLU A 90 24.10 -8.60 -10.48
N GLU A 91 23.73 -9.76 -10.99
CA GLU A 91 22.59 -9.92 -11.90
C GLU A 91 21.26 -9.57 -11.19
N TYR A 92 21.07 -10.05 -9.97
CA TYR A 92 19.89 -9.72 -9.16
C TYR A 92 19.81 -8.23 -8.88
N LEU A 93 20.92 -7.62 -8.44
CA LEU A 93 20.99 -6.19 -8.16
C LEU A 93 20.69 -5.37 -9.41
N ALA A 94 21.30 -5.71 -10.56
CA ALA A 94 21.06 -5.01 -11.82
C ALA A 94 19.57 -4.96 -12.21
N ALA A 95 18.84 -6.04 -11.94
CA ALA A 95 17.39 -6.12 -12.20
C ALA A 95 16.54 -5.26 -11.23
N GLN A 96 17.10 -4.85 -10.08
CA GLN A 96 16.41 -4.01 -9.09
C GLN A 96 16.75 -2.52 -9.25
N LEU A 97 17.75 -2.18 -10.06
CA LEU A 97 18.17 -0.80 -10.24
C LEU A 97 17.29 -0.10 -11.27
N VAL A 98 17.06 1.18 -11.02
CA VAL A 98 16.34 2.09 -11.91
C VAL A 98 17.23 3.23 -12.37
N GLN A 99 16.81 3.96 -13.41
CA GLN A 99 17.55 5.08 -14.01
C GLN A 99 16.59 6.20 -14.39
N GLY A 100 17.03 7.45 -14.27
CA GLY A 100 16.20 8.62 -14.59
C GLY A 100 15.12 8.87 -13.55
N ASP A 101 14.10 9.65 -13.88
CA ASP A 101 12.96 9.92 -13.02
C ASP A 101 12.12 8.65 -12.89
N HIS A 102 11.82 8.26 -11.65
CA HIS A 102 11.12 7.02 -11.37
C HIS A 102 10.00 7.23 -10.35
N PRO A 103 8.73 7.03 -10.74
CA PRO A 103 7.65 6.93 -9.78
C PRO A 103 7.75 5.60 -9.03
N PHE A 104 7.43 5.60 -7.75
CA PHE A 104 7.34 4.37 -6.96
C PHE A 104 5.98 4.25 -6.29
N GLU A 105 5.55 3.00 -6.08
CA GLU A 105 4.41 2.65 -5.28
C GLU A 105 4.75 1.38 -4.48
N PHE A 106 4.87 1.51 -3.17
CA PHE A 106 5.07 0.40 -2.24
C PHE A 106 3.73 0.00 -1.65
N THR A 107 3.34 -1.25 -1.80
CA THR A 107 2.05 -1.80 -1.36
C THR A 107 2.24 -2.92 -0.34
N GLY A 108 1.14 -3.35 0.30
CA GLY A 108 1.18 -4.41 1.31
C GLY A 108 1.82 -3.96 2.64
N LEU A 109 1.85 -2.66 2.87
CA LEU A 109 2.38 -2.07 4.10
C LEU A 109 1.39 -2.24 5.25
N LYS A 110 1.87 -2.14 6.49
CA LYS A 110 1.01 -2.14 7.67
C LYS A 110 0.40 -0.75 7.84
N PRO A 111 -0.88 -0.66 8.24
CA PRO A 111 -1.51 0.61 8.61
C PRO A 111 -0.82 1.27 9.81
N GLU A 112 -1.03 2.58 9.94
CA GLU A 112 -0.57 3.40 11.09
C GLU A 112 0.88 3.10 11.48
N THR A 113 1.75 2.99 10.47
CA THR A 113 3.12 2.53 10.66
C THR A 113 4.09 3.49 9.99
N ASP A 114 5.14 3.84 10.72
CA ASP A 114 6.21 4.70 10.23
C ASP A 114 7.18 3.92 9.37
N TYR A 115 7.43 4.44 8.17
CA TYR A 115 8.38 3.95 7.20
C TYR A 115 9.41 5.02 6.84
N VAL A 116 10.51 4.57 6.29
CA VAL A 116 11.52 5.40 5.62
C VAL A 116 11.60 4.91 4.18
N VAL A 117 11.32 5.81 3.24
CA VAL A 117 11.62 5.59 1.82
C VAL A 117 13.02 6.11 1.56
N TYR A 118 13.82 5.38 0.79
CA TYR A 118 15.20 5.77 0.54
C TYR A 118 15.63 5.47 -0.89
N ALA A 119 16.63 6.23 -1.36
CA ALA A 119 17.31 6.02 -2.63
C ALA A 119 18.82 6.13 -2.44
N VAL A 120 19.57 5.29 -3.15
CA VAL A 120 21.03 5.27 -3.13
C VAL A 120 21.58 4.90 -4.51
N GLY A 121 22.52 5.67 -5.02
CA GLY A 121 23.21 5.35 -6.26
C GLY A 121 24.02 4.07 -6.10
N TRP A 122 23.75 3.13 -6.98
CA TRP A 122 24.37 1.80 -6.94
C TRP A 122 24.69 1.34 -8.36
N TYR A 123 25.91 0.86 -8.54
CA TYR A 123 26.38 0.27 -9.79
C TYR A 123 26.58 -1.22 -9.59
N ALA A 124 25.80 -2.02 -10.29
CA ALA A 124 25.77 -3.47 -10.07
C ALA A 124 27.12 -4.15 -10.34
N PRO A 125 27.84 -3.86 -11.46
CA PRO A 125 29.17 -4.41 -11.66
C PRO A 125 30.12 -3.98 -10.54
N GLY A 126 30.67 -4.96 -9.83
CA GLY A 126 31.57 -4.72 -8.70
C GLY A 126 30.89 -4.22 -7.43
N ASP A 127 29.56 -4.17 -7.36
CA ASP A 127 28.80 -3.83 -6.14
C ASP A 127 29.20 -2.47 -5.54
N LEU A 128 29.23 -1.42 -6.34
CA LEU A 128 29.77 -0.12 -5.97
C LEU A 128 28.66 0.89 -5.65
N LEU A 129 28.70 1.46 -4.44
CA LEU A 129 27.91 2.63 -4.12
C LEU A 129 28.49 3.86 -4.82
N THR A 130 27.64 4.66 -5.45
CA THR A 130 28.05 5.84 -6.23
C THR A 130 27.58 7.15 -5.63
N THR A 131 26.66 7.10 -4.64
CA THR A 131 26.14 8.29 -3.92
C THR A 131 25.94 7.99 -2.45
N VAL A 132 25.77 9.04 -1.65
CA VAL A 132 25.18 8.88 -0.31
C VAL A 132 23.70 8.44 -0.42
N LEU A 133 23.20 7.82 0.64
CA LEU A 133 21.77 7.52 0.77
C LEU A 133 20.99 8.80 1.06
N VAL A 134 19.88 8.98 0.35
CA VAL A 134 18.86 10.00 0.65
C VAL A 134 17.60 9.30 1.12
N SER A 135 16.99 9.80 2.18
CA SER A 135 15.77 9.20 2.74
C SER A 135 14.71 10.25 3.06
N ALA A 136 13.44 9.83 3.04
CA ALA A 136 12.30 10.62 3.45
C ALA A 136 11.37 9.77 4.36
N PRO A 137 10.85 10.33 5.45
CA PRO A 137 9.87 9.64 6.28
C PRO A 137 8.52 9.58 5.58
N ALA A 138 7.76 8.53 5.88
CA ALA A 138 6.38 8.36 5.44
C ALA A 138 5.62 7.54 6.48
N THR A 139 4.42 7.97 6.85
CA THR A 139 3.56 7.24 7.78
C THR A 139 2.31 6.80 7.02
N THR A 140 2.01 5.50 7.03
CA THR A 140 0.76 4.99 6.46
C THR A 140 -0.44 5.47 7.28
N LEU A 141 -1.57 5.66 6.60
CA LEU A 141 -2.80 6.06 7.27
C LEU A 141 -3.27 4.98 8.25
N PRO A 142 -3.96 5.37 9.34
CA PRO A 142 -4.58 4.41 10.23
C PRO A 142 -5.58 3.55 9.45
N ASP A 143 -5.81 2.33 9.93
CA ASP A 143 -6.93 1.51 9.49
C ASP A 143 -8.21 2.19 10.00
N ALA A 144 -8.66 3.18 9.24
CA ALA A 144 -9.96 3.78 9.45
C ALA A 144 -10.99 2.77 8.95
N SER A 145 -11.31 1.81 9.80
CA SER A 145 -12.56 1.07 9.72
C SER A 145 -13.68 2.09 9.96
N GLY A 146 -14.07 2.79 8.91
CA GLY A 146 -15.24 3.65 8.98
C GLY A 146 -16.46 2.80 9.33
N GLU A 147 -17.47 3.41 9.94
CA GLU A 147 -18.74 2.76 10.24
C GLU A 147 -19.85 3.44 9.44
N VAL A 148 -20.80 2.65 8.92
CA VAL A 148 -22.10 3.13 8.48
C VAL A 148 -23.13 2.65 9.49
N THR A 149 -23.67 3.56 10.29
CA THR A 149 -24.81 3.24 11.15
C THR A 149 -26.03 3.01 10.28
N VAL A 150 -26.67 1.83 10.41
CA VAL A 150 -27.88 1.46 9.67
C VAL A 150 -29.03 1.29 10.64
N THR A 151 -30.11 2.04 10.43
CA THR A 151 -31.38 1.92 11.18
C THR A 151 -32.55 1.81 10.23
N PHE A 152 -33.72 1.45 10.75
CA PHE A 152 -34.95 1.26 9.98
C PHE A 152 -36.04 2.16 10.49
N GLU A 153 -36.75 2.81 9.57
CA GLU A 153 -37.87 3.69 9.88
C GLU A 153 -39.08 3.36 8.96
N ASN A 154 -40.23 3.87 9.30
CA ASN A 154 -41.46 3.75 8.51
C ASN A 154 -41.74 2.31 8.03
N VAL A 155 -41.56 1.35 8.94
CA VAL A 155 -41.82 -0.07 8.67
C VAL A 155 -43.33 -0.27 8.44
N ALA A 156 -43.67 -0.91 7.32
CA ALA A 156 -45.01 -1.19 6.90
C ALA A 156 -45.08 -2.63 6.33
N SER A 157 -46.28 -3.09 5.94
CA SER A 157 -46.47 -4.43 5.38
C SER A 157 -45.85 -4.57 3.99
N ASP A 158 -45.64 -3.46 3.25
CA ASP A 158 -45.12 -3.47 1.89
C ASP A 158 -43.74 -2.85 1.75
N GLY A 159 -43.11 -2.40 2.88
CA GLY A 159 -41.79 -1.74 2.81
C GLY A 159 -41.30 -1.15 4.11
N PHE A 160 -40.11 -0.54 4.02
CA PHE A 160 -39.47 0.22 5.11
C PHE A 160 -38.41 1.17 4.54
N ASP A 161 -37.99 2.12 5.35
CA ASP A 161 -36.86 2.98 5.06
C ASP A 161 -35.59 2.42 5.67
N VAL A 162 -34.50 2.39 4.90
CA VAL A 162 -33.15 2.10 5.36
C VAL A 162 -32.43 3.44 5.56
N VAL A 163 -32.17 3.81 6.80
CA VAL A 163 -31.43 5.04 7.14
C VAL A 163 -29.98 4.67 7.34
N CYS A 164 -29.11 5.21 6.51
CA CYS A 164 -27.67 5.01 6.55
C CYS A 164 -26.97 6.32 6.95
N THR A 165 -26.20 6.27 8.02
CA THR A 165 -25.41 7.41 8.50
C THR A 165 -23.94 6.99 8.55
N PRO A 166 -23.14 7.31 7.50
CA PRO A 166 -21.71 7.05 7.47
C PRO A 166 -20.98 8.04 8.39
N ASP A 167 -19.88 7.61 8.99
CA ASP A 167 -18.94 8.48 9.65
C ASP A 167 -18.04 9.23 8.64
N ALA A 168 -17.19 10.13 9.15
CA ALA A 168 -16.34 10.97 8.31
C ALA A 168 -15.23 10.20 7.55
N ALA A 169 -14.93 8.96 7.94
CA ALA A 169 -13.91 8.12 7.31
C ALA A 169 -14.44 7.41 6.06
N ILE A 170 -15.77 7.35 5.88
CA ILE A 170 -16.40 6.71 4.73
C ILE A 170 -16.36 7.62 3.51
N GLU A 171 -15.85 7.06 2.41
CA GLU A 171 -15.89 7.72 1.09
C GLU A 171 -17.24 7.49 0.42
N LYS A 172 -17.68 6.21 0.38
CA LYS A 172 -18.91 5.78 -0.26
C LYS A 172 -19.38 4.44 0.28
N TYR A 173 -20.63 4.10 -0.02
CA TYR A 173 -21.18 2.80 0.34
C TYR A 173 -22.27 2.35 -0.62
N TYR A 174 -22.56 1.05 -0.60
CA TYR A 174 -23.58 0.39 -1.42
C TYR A 174 -24.58 -0.29 -0.51
N VAL A 175 -25.86 -0.33 -0.91
CA VAL A 175 -26.93 -0.94 -0.12
C VAL A 175 -27.73 -1.93 -0.96
N HIS A 176 -27.77 -3.17 -0.51
CA HIS A 176 -28.57 -4.23 -1.10
C HIS A 176 -29.59 -4.75 -0.10
N VAL A 177 -30.85 -4.91 -0.55
CA VAL A 177 -31.95 -5.47 0.25
C VAL A 177 -32.50 -6.69 -0.47
N THR A 178 -32.48 -7.82 0.20
CA THR A 178 -33.01 -9.09 -0.32
C THR A 178 -33.72 -9.86 0.79
N LYS A 179 -34.57 -10.86 0.42
CA LYS A 179 -35.13 -11.76 1.44
C LYS A 179 -34.00 -12.46 2.18
N THR A 180 -34.08 -12.53 3.51
CA THR A 180 -33.05 -13.19 4.32
C THR A 180 -32.81 -14.65 3.88
N SER A 181 -33.89 -15.34 3.44
CA SER A 181 -33.80 -16.71 2.90
C SER A 181 -33.07 -16.81 1.55
N SER A 182 -32.88 -15.70 0.83
CA SER A 182 -32.27 -15.68 -0.50
C SER A 182 -30.82 -15.28 -0.50
N LEU A 183 -30.37 -14.54 0.52
CA LEU A 183 -29.03 -13.93 0.56
C LEU A 183 -27.90 -14.97 0.40
N ALA A 184 -27.98 -16.08 1.12
CA ALA A 184 -26.95 -17.12 1.04
C ALA A 184 -26.79 -17.69 -0.39
N MET A 185 -27.91 -17.85 -1.10
CA MET A 185 -27.89 -18.31 -2.48
C MET A 185 -27.34 -17.26 -3.43
N GLU A 186 -27.67 -15.98 -3.24
CA GLU A 186 -27.13 -14.88 -4.04
C GLU A 186 -25.62 -14.77 -3.91
N VAL A 187 -25.09 -14.88 -2.67
CA VAL A 187 -23.66 -14.88 -2.38
C VAL A 187 -22.97 -16.11 -3.02
N LEU A 188 -23.60 -17.29 -2.92
CA LEU A 188 -23.04 -18.51 -3.53
C LEU A 188 -22.98 -18.40 -5.06
N MET A 189 -24.03 -17.89 -5.69
CA MET A 189 -24.10 -17.72 -7.15
C MET A 189 -23.10 -16.67 -7.67
N ALA A 190 -22.72 -15.69 -6.84
CA ALA A 190 -21.68 -14.73 -7.16
C ALA A 190 -20.26 -15.30 -7.04
N GLY A 191 -20.10 -16.53 -6.52
CA GLY A 191 -18.76 -17.11 -6.28
C GLY A 191 -18.20 -16.85 -4.88
N GLY A 192 -19.06 -16.48 -3.93
CA GLY A 192 -18.71 -16.20 -2.54
C GLY A 192 -18.81 -14.71 -2.17
N LEU A 193 -18.59 -14.40 -0.88
CA LEU A 193 -18.82 -13.06 -0.34
C LEU A 193 -17.91 -12.00 -1.00
N GLU A 194 -16.64 -12.31 -1.24
CA GLU A 194 -15.73 -11.36 -1.86
C GLU A 194 -16.09 -11.03 -3.31
N ALA A 195 -16.51 -12.02 -4.08
CA ALA A 195 -17.03 -11.79 -5.42
C ALA A 195 -18.36 -11.01 -5.39
N PHE A 196 -19.24 -11.32 -4.43
CA PHE A 196 -20.49 -10.59 -4.23
C PHE A 196 -20.25 -9.10 -3.91
N LYS A 197 -19.32 -8.80 -3.00
CA LYS A 197 -18.91 -7.43 -2.68
C LYS A 197 -18.40 -6.69 -3.91
N LYS A 198 -17.52 -7.34 -4.68
CA LYS A 198 -16.82 -6.72 -5.80
C LYS A 198 -17.69 -6.51 -7.04
N GLU A 199 -18.55 -7.47 -7.35
CA GLU A 199 -19.26 -7.54 -8.63
C GLU A 199 -20.76 -7.19 -8.51
N VAL A 200 -21.40 -7.60 -7.41
CA VAL A 200 -22.84 -7.44 -7.24
C VAL A 200 -23.18 -6.12 -6.53
N MET A 201 -22.50 -5.80 -5.44
CA MET A 201 -22.80 -4.61 -4.65
C MET A 201 -22.69 -3.30 -5.44
N PRO A 202 -21.65 -3.05 -6.26
CA PRO A 202 -21.55 -1.81 -7.03
C PRO A 202 -22.71 -1.59 -8.01
N ALA A 203 -23.30 -2.67 -8.52
CA ALA A 203 -24.46 -2.60 -9.42
C ALA A 203 -25.78 -2.19 -8.71
N LYS A 204 -25.80 -2.12 -7.36
CA LYS A 204 -27.01 -1.78 -6.57
C LYS A 204 -27.18 -0.28 -6.31
N GLY A 205 -26.22 0.53 -6.76
CA GLY A 205 -26.20 1.98 -6.58
C GLY A 205 -25.21 2.45 -5.51
N GLU A 206 -24.47 3.49 -5.84
CA GLU A 206 -23.47 4.12 -4.98
C GLU A 206 -24.11 5.27 -4.20
N TYR A 207 -23.78 5.35 -2.91
CA TYR A 207 -24.24 6.40 -2.02
C TYR A 207 -23.06 7.09 -1.34
N THR A 208 -23.21 8.37 -1.09
CA THR A 208 -22.28 9.20 -0.31
C THR A 208 -23.04 10.00 0.74
N GLY A 209 -22.46 10.21 1.91
CA GLY A 209 -23.11 10.93 3.01
C GLY A 209 -24.37 10.23 3.55
N PRO A 210 -25.08 10.86 4.50
CA PRO A 210 -26.31 10.31 5.09
C PRO A 210 -27.40 10.13 4.04
N GLN A 211 -28.10 8.98 4.05
CA GLN A 211 -29.19 8.67 3.12
C GLN A 211 -30.33 7.97 3.83
N THR A 212 -31.57 8.26 3.38
CA THR A 212 -32.77 7.49 3.68
C THR A 212 -33.27 6.83 2.40
N ILE A 213 -33.17 5.52 2.35
CA ILE A 213 -33.45 4.73 1.13
C ILE A 213 -34.77 4.01 1.33
N ARG A 214 -35.84 4.45 0.66
CA ARG A 214 -37.15 3.78 0.70
C ARG A 214 -37.14 2.49 -0.08
N LYS A 215 -37.54 1.40 0.54
CA LYS A 215 -37.79 0.09 -0.11
C LYS A 215 -39.28 -0.23 -0.07
N THR A 216 -39.86 -0.44 -1.23
CA THR A 216 -41.30 -0.75 -1.41
C THR A 216 -41.50 -2.00 -2.22
N GLY A 217 -42.74 -2.53 -2.26
CA GLY A 217 -43.06 -3.74 -2.98
C GLY A 217 -42.56 -5.02 -2.31
N LEU A 218 -42.30 -4.92 -1.02
CA LEU A 218 -41.84 -6.05 -0.20
C LEU A 218 -43.04 -6.90 0.22
N ALA A 219 -42.79 -8.19 0.47
CA ALA A 219 -43.84 -9.11 0.95
C ALA A 219 -44.10 -8.87 2.45
N ALA A 220 -45.37 -8.86 2.84
CA ALA A 220 -45.80 -8.68 4.21
C ALA A 220 -45.31 -9.81 5.13
N GLY A 221 -44.99 -9.48 6.38
CA GLY A 221 -44.56 -10.42 7.40
C GLY A 221 -43.24 -11.16 7.08
N THR A 222 -42.44 -10.63 6.15
CA THR A 222 -41.26 -11.29 5.59
C THR A 222 -39.98 -10.61 6.13
N SER A 223 -38.96 -11.42 6.46
CA SER A 223 -37.65 -10.91 6.89
C SER A 223 -36.76 -10.62 5.68
N TYR A 224 -36.13 -9.45 5.71
CA TYR A 224 -35.17 -8.99 4.69
C TYR A 224 -33.82 -8.73 5.32
N SER A 225 -32.76 -9.22 4.67
CA SER A 225 -31.39 -8.82 4.97
C SER A 225 -31.07 -7.54 4.22
N VAL A 226 -30.54 -6.57 4.95
CA VAL A 226 -30.01 -5.32 4.43
C VAL A 226 -28.50 -5.38 4.55
N CYS A 227 -27.85 -5.47 3.41
CA CYS A 227 -26.40 -5.58 3.29
C CYS A 227 -25.83 -4.23 2.90
N VAL A 228 -24.84 -3.75 3.64
CA VAL A 228 -24.11 -2.52 3.34
C VAL A 228 -22.65 -2.85 3.16
N LEU A 229 -22.10 -2.49 2.00
CA LEU A 229 -20.68 -2.50 1.73
C LEU A 229 -20.19 -1.05 1.80
N GLY A 230 -19.40 -0.72 2.79
CA GLY A 230 -18.76 0.59 2.92
C GLY A 230 -17.34 0.55 2.40
N ILE A 231 -16.92 1.65 1.77
CA ILE A 231 -15.56 1.90 1.33
C ILE A 231 -15.06 3.14 2.07
N SER A 232 -13.99 2.99 2.82
CA SER A 232 -13.37 4.10 3.53
C SER A 232 -12.51 4.96 2.59
N LYS A 233 -12.20 6.19 3.00
CA LYS A 233 -11.26 7.08 2.30
C LYS A 233 -9.84 6.49 2.19
N SER A 234 -9.51 5.52 3.04
CA SER A 234 -8.26 4.76 2.97
C SER A 234 -8.29 3.58 1.98
N GLY A 235 -9.45 3.31 1.37
CA GLY A 235 -9.65 2.20 0.44
C GLY A 235 -9.99 0.86 1.09
N SER A 236 -10.15 0.81 2.43
CA SER A 236 -10.63 -0.38 3.12
C SER A 236 -12.11 -0.59 2.88
N ASP A 237 -12.52 -1.83 2.73
CA ASP A 237 -13.93 -2.21 2.70
C ASP A 237 -14.38 -2.83 4.04
N PHE A 238 -15.65 -2.67 4.35
CA PHE A 238 -16.29 -3.36 5.46
C PHE A 238 -17.70 -3.78 5.09
N TRP A 239 -18.20 -4.81 5.77
CA TRP A 239 -19.48 -5.43 5.50
C TRP A 239 -20.37 -5.36 6.72
N ILE A 240 -21.60 -4.88 6.52
CA ILE A 240 -22.67 -4.89 7.53
C ILE A 240 -23.84 -5.66 6.97
N GLU A 241 -24.39 -6.56 7.77
CA GLU A 241 -25.67 -7.21 7.52
C GLU A 241 -26.60 -6.94 8.70
N LYS A 242 -27.79 -6.39 8.40
CA LYS A 242 -28.89 -6.23 9.36
C LYS A 242 -30.16 -6.84 8.80
N THR A 243 -31.01 -7.30 9.69
CA THR A 243 -32.29 -7.88 9.30
C THR A 243 -33.43 -6.97 9.74
N GLN A 244 -34.37 -6.71 8.82
CA GLN A 244 -35.64 -6.03 9.10
C GLN A 244 -36.79 -6.88 8.62
N LYS A 245 -37.83 -7.00 9.44
CA LYS A 245 -39.07 -7.69 9.08
C LYS A 245 -40.14 -6.64 8.74
N THR A 246 -40.85 -6.84 7.64
CA THR A 246 -42.05 -6.06 7.29
C THR A 246 -43.23 -6.45 8.20
N ASP A 247 -44.17 -5.52 8.40
CA ASP A 247 -45.36 -5.75 9.15
C ASP A 247 -46.23 -6.86 8.45
N LYS A 248 -47.12 -7.46 9.23
CA LYS A 248 -48.13 -8.38 8.64
C LYS A 248 -49.13 -7.58 7.83
N ALA A 249 -49.66 -8.17 6.79
CA ALA A 249 -50.86 -7.62 6.15
C ALA A 249 -52.03 -7.64 7.16
N GLU A 250 -52.76 -6.53 7.22
CA GLU A 250 -54.02 -6.48 7.97
C GLU A 250 -55.09 -7.38 7.31
#